data_afb89cf6dd24017dae2a3d6aa5b984cf
#
_entry.id   afb89cf6dd24017dae2a3d6aa5b984cf
#
_cell.length_a   1.000
_cell.length_b   1.000
_cell.length_c   1.000
_cell.angle_alpha   90.00
_cell.angle_beta   90.00
_cell.angle_gamma   90.00
#
_symmetry.space_group_name_H-M   'P 1'
#
loop_
_entity.id
_entity.type
_entity.pdbx_description
1 polymer ?
#
loop_
_entity_poly.entity_id
_entity_poly.type
_entity_poly.pdbx_seq_one_letter_code
_entity_poly.pdbx_strand_id
1 'polypeptide(L)'
;MITPLSHATQDNDHTPYFVFEVSKSTTVSGEDRTVLIVAIMHYLDRKAGIPLLETEINRQADIAFSRTFSRANSKVYWIGVLGPHWQYGVKDNGQELKPLIAWHDTTHDASSYDDFTCLAALIEDM
;
A
#
# COMPACT_ATOMS: atom_id res chain seq x y z
N MET A 1 -8.47 8.84 -7.59
CA MET A 1 -9.24 9.10 -6.35
C MET A 1 -8.61 8.35 -5.19
N ILE A 2 -8.55 8.99 -4.05
CA ILE A 2 -8.02 8.40 -2.82
C ILE A 2 -9.20 8.11 -1.90
N THR A 3 -9.31 6.86 -1.47
CA THR A 3 -10.43 6.44 -0.63
C THR A 3 -9.90 5.84 0.67
N PRO A 4 -10.31 6.37 1.83
CA PRO A 4 -9.98 5.71 3.10
C PRO A 4 -10.68 4.37 3.19
N LEU A 5 -9.94 3.31 3.46
CA LEU A 5 -10.49 1.97 3.57
C LEU A 5 -10.80 1.58 5.01
N SER A 6 -9.95 1.98 5.92
CA SER A 6 -10.22 1.73 7.31
C SER A 6 -9.33 2.60 8.17
N HIS A 7 -9.72 2.77 9.42
CA HIS A 7 -8.87 3.41 10.39
C HIS A 7 -9.05 2.66 11.70
N ALA A 8 -8.00 2.58 12.41
CA ALA A 8 -7.99 1.81 13.55
C ALA A 8 -8.52 2.48 14.68
N THR A 9 -9.42 2.06 15.20
CA THR A 9 -9.82 2.42 16.46
C THR A 9 -10.07 1.24 17.24
N GLN A 10 -9.39 0.23 16.90
CA GLN A 10 -9.87 -0.94 17.41
C GLN A 10 -9.27 -1.24 18.69
N ASP A 11 -9.92 -1.18 19.50
CA ASP A 11 -10.15 -1.75 20.69
C ASP A 11 -8.94 -2.34 21.37
N ASN A 12 -8.44 -3.37 20.95
CA ASN A 12 -7.48 -4.10 21.74
C ASN A 12 -6.06 -3.73 21.50
N ASP A 13 -5.80 -3.04 20.42
CA ASP A 13 -4.46 -2.81 20.03
C ASP A 13 -3.94 -1.45 20.37
N HIS A 14 -4.77 -0.49 20.55
CA HIS A 14 -4.41 0.87 20.88
C HIS A 14 -3.44 1.55 19.91
N THR A 15 -3.14 0.91 18.81
CA THR A 15 -2.24 1.47 17.81
C THR A 15 -3.05 1.99 16.65
N PRO A 16 -3.15 3.31 16.49
CA PRO A 16 -3.90 3.84 15.37
C PRO A 16 -3.20 3.55 14.06
N TYR A 17 -3.98 3.20 13.06
CA TYR A 17 -3.46 3.05 11.72
C TYR A 17 -4.49 3.56 10.71
N PHE A 18 -4.00 3.92 9.53
CA PHE A 18 -4.84 4.37 8.43
C PHE A 18 -4.49 3.57 7.19
N VAL A 19 -5.50 3.22 6.42
CA VAL A 19 -5.30 2.55 5.14
C VAL A 19 -6.05 3.33 4.08
N PHE A 20 -5.36 3.62 2.98
CA PHE A 20 -5.91 4.37 1.86
C PHE A 20 -5.77 3.55 0.59
N GLU A 21 -6.71 3.73 -0.31
CA GLU A 21 -6.69 3.12 -1.63
C GLU A 21 -6.62 4.24 -2.67
N VAL A 22 -5.73 4.09 -3.64
CA VAL A 22 -5.68 4.98 -4.80
C VAL A 22 -6.16 4.17 -5.99
N SER A 23 -7.15 4.70 -6.70
CA SER A 23 -7.76 4.02 -7.84
C SER A 23 -7.58 4.82 -9.11
N LYS A 24 -7.53 4.10 -10.22
CA LYS A 24 -7.55 4.71 -11.57
C LYS A 24 -8.77 4.18 -12.30
N SER A 25 -9.43 5.06 -13.03
CA SER A 25 -10.54 4.66 -13.90
C SER A 25 -9.99 4.01 -15.15
N THR A 26 -10.61 2.90 -15.56
CA THR A 26 -10.25 2.29 -16.82
C THR A 26 -11.18 2.83 -17.90
N THR A 27 -10.61 3.20 -19.04
CA THR A 27 -11.38 3.77 -20.13
C THR A 27 -12.24 2.73 -20.87
N VAL A 28 -11.90 1.45 -20.71
CA VAL A 28 -12.54 0.39 -21.48
C VAL A 28 -13.82 -0.11 -20.82
N SER A 29 -13.83 -0.20 -19.50
CA SER A 29 -15.00 -0.74 -18.80
C SER A 29 -15.66 0.27 -17.88
N GLY A 30 -15.07 1.43 -17.69
CA GLY A 30 -15.58 2.42 -16.74
C GLY A 30 -15.40 2.02 -15.29
N GLU A 31 -14.73 0.93 -15.02
CA GLU A 31 -14.48 0.47 -13.66
C GLU A 31 -13.25 1.13 -13.07
N ASP A 32 -13.31 1.46 -11.80
CA ASP A 32 -12.15 1.92 -11.07
C ASP A 32 -11.30 0.71 -10.68
N ARG A 33 -10.01 0.85 -10.88
CA ARG A 33 -9.04 -0.17 -10.52
C ARG A 33 -8.13 0.35 -9.42
N THR A 34 -8.00 -0.42 -8.35
CA THR A 34 -7.04 -0.11 -7.30
C THR A 34 -5.63 -0.29 -7.84
N VAL A 35 -4.82 0.73 -7.74
CA VAL A 35 -3.43 0.70 -8.20
C VAL A 35 -2.44 0.82 -7.06
N LEU A 36 -2.85 1.37 -5.93
CA LEU A 36 -1.95 1.59 -4.80
C LEU A 36 -2.72 1.46 -3.49
N ILE A 37 -2.12 0.79 -2.53
CA ILE A 37 -2.60 0.71 -1.15
C ILE A 37 -1.55 1.35 -0.27
N VAL A 38 -1.96 2.30 0.58
CA VAL A 38 -1.07 2.95 1.53
C VAL A 38 -1.54 2.59 2.93
N ALA A 39 -0.68 1.96 3.70
CA ALA A 39 -0.96 1.61 5.08
C ALA A 39 0.02 2.35 6.00
N ILE A 40 -0.52 3.08 6.95
CA ILE A 40 0.27 3.91 7.86
C ILE A 40 -0.03 3.47 9.29
N MET A 41 1.01 3.07 10.00
CA MET A 41 0.90 2.69 11.41
C MET A 41 1.89 3.50 12.23
N HIS A 42 1.50 3.81 13.44
CA HIS A 42 2.37 4.50 14.37
C HIS A 42 2.99 3.47 15.32
N TYR A 43 4.18 3.01 14.98
CA TYR A 43 4.89 2.03 15.78
C TYR A 43 6.33 2.49 15.98
N LEU A 44 6.82 2.35 17.19
CA LEU A 44 8.20 2.67 17.50
C LEU A 44 9.14 1.53 17.15
N ASP A 45 8.65 0.30 17.17
CA ASP A 45 9.45 -0.89 16.89
C ASP A 45 9.06 -1.51 15.57
N ARG A 46 9.96 -1.48 14.60
CA ARG A 46 9.73 -2.07 13.30
C ARG A 46 9.47 -3.57 13.36
N LYS A 47 10.17 -4.27 14.25
CA LYS A 47 10.01 -5.72 14.35
C LYS A 47 8.59 -6.12 14.73
N ALA A 48 7.98 -5.37 15.61
CA ALA A 48 6.60 -5.64 16.02
C ALA A 48 5.59 -5.15 14.98
N GLY A 49 5.88 -4.02 14.34
CA GLY A 49 4.94 -3.39 13.43
C GLY A 49 4.90 -3.99 12.04
N ILE A 50 6.03 -4.50 11.53
CA ILE A 50 6.10 -5.02 10.17
C ILE A 50 5.10 -6.15 9.92
N PRO A 51 4.99 -7.19 10.76
CA PRO A 51 4.03 -8.25 10.49
C PRO A 51 2.58 -7.76 10.46
N LEU A 52 2.23 -6.82 11.34
CA LEU A 52 0.88 -6.26 11.38
C LEU A 52 0.60 -5.45 10.11
N LEU A 53 1.57 -4.66 9.69
CA LEU A 53 1.46 -3.84 8.49
C LEU A 53 1.30 -4.72 7.26
N GLU A 54 2.12 -5.75 7.13
CA GLU A 54 2.05 -6.67 6.01
C GLU A 54 0.71 -7.40 5.96
N THR A 55 0.20 -7.83 7.10
CA THR A 55 -1.10 -8.47 7.18
C THR A 55 -2.20 -7.56 6.66
N GLU A 56 -2.17 -6.30 7.05
CA GLU A 56 -3.18 -5.35 6.62
C GLU A 56 -3.07 -5.04 5.13
N ILE A 57 -1.87 -4.88 4.61
CA ILE A 57 -1.66 -4.64 3.18
C ILE A 57 -2.15 -5.85 2.37
N ASN A 58 -1.80 -7.06 2.80
CA ASN A 58 -2.26 -8.29 2.14
C ASN A 58 -3.78 -8.37 2.13
N ARG A 59 -4.41 -8.06 3.25
CA ARG A 59 -5.87 -8.11 3.35
C ARG A 59 -6.53 -7.15 2.37
N GLN A 60 -6.04 -5.93 2.30
CA GLN A 60 -6.61 -4.92 1.41
C GLN A 60 -6.34 -5.25 -0.06
N ALA A 61 -5.16 -5.77 -0.36
CA ALA A 61 -4.84 -6.18 -1.73
C ALA A 61 -5.74 -7.33 -2.18
N ASP A 62 -5.97 -8.32 -1.33
CA ASP A 62 -6.84 -9.43 -1.66
C ASP A 62 -8.28 -8.98 -1.88
N ILE A 63 -8.76 -8.03 -1.08
CA ILE A 63 -10.07 -7.44 -1.29
C ILE A 63 -10.13 -6.73 -2.65
N ALA A 64 -9.09 -5.97 -2.99
CA ALA A 64 -9.03 -5.26 -4.26
C ALA A 64 -9.06 -6.23 -5.44
N PHE A 65 -8.31 -7.33 -5.36
CA PHE A 65 -8.33 -8.34 -6.42
C PHE A 65 -9.69 -9.01 -6.55
N SER A 66 -10.37 -9.25 -5.45
CA SER A 66 -11.67 -9.93 -5.48
C SER A 66 -12.79 -9.04 -6.03
N ARG A 67 -12.64 -7.72 -5.96
CA ARG A 67 -13.65 -6.78 -6.46
C ARG A 67 -13.63 -6.62 -7.97
N THR A 68 -12.58 -7.08 -8.62
CA THR A 68 -12.41 -6.83 -10.05
C THR A 68 -12.57 -8.14 -10.81
N PHE A 69 -13.54 -8.17 -11.73
CA PHE A 69 -13.74 -9.33 -12.59
C PHE A 69 -12.76 -9.37 -13.76
N SER A 70 -12.04 -8.28 -13.98
CA SER A 70 -11.10 -8.18 -15.08
C SER A 70 -9.71 -8.64 -14.66
N ARG A 71 -9.03 -9.36 -15.54
CA ARG A 71 -7.63 -9.75 -15.33
C ARG A 71 -6.68 -8.55 -15.27
N ALA A 72 -7.17 -7.38 -15.63
CA ALA A 72 -6.35 -6.17 -15.62
C ALA A 72 -5.88 -5.80 -14.22
N ASN A 73 -6.58 -6.25 -13.17
CA ASN A 73 -6.20 -5.94 -11.80
C ASN A 73 -5.49 -7.11 -11.14
N SER A 74 -4.41 -7.57 -11.75
CA SER A 74 -3.62 -8.66 -11.20
C SER A 74 -2.43 -8.17 -10.38
N LYS A 75 -2.23 -6.88 -10.29
CA LYS A 75 -1.10 -6.26 -9.62
C LYS A 75 -1.53 -4.99 -8.90
N VAL A 76 -1.02 -4.80 -7.69
CA VAL A 76 -1.26 -3.61 -6.88
C VAL A 76 0.07 -3.20 -6.26
N TYR A 77 0.40 -1.90 -6.31
CA TYR A 77 1.53 -1.38 -5.56
C TYR A 77 1.10 -1.04 -4.14
N TRP A 78 2.03 -0.99 -3.23
CA TRP A 78 1.73 -0.69 -1.84
C TRP A 78 2.83 0.16 -1.23
N ILE A 79 2.45 1.00 -0.26
CA ILE A 79 3.36 1.74 0.59
C ILE A 79 3.06 1.34 2.03
N GLY A 80 4.08 0.97 2.76
CA GLY A 80 3.98 0.72 4.18
C GLY A 80 4.75 1.78 4.96
N VAL A 81 4.11 2.39 5.94
CA VAL A 81 4.71 3.43 6.77
C VAL A 81 4.61 3.03 8.23
N LEU A 82 5.74 3.02 8.93
CA LEU A 82 5.82 2.75 10.36
C LEU A 82 6.55 3.93 11.02
N GLY A 83 5.79 4.86 11.58
CA GLY A 83 6.38 6.08 12.12
C GLY A 83 7.13 6.83 11.03
N PRO A 84 8.43 7.13 11.23
CA PRO A 84 9.22 7.81 10.20
C PRO A 84 9.75 6.88 9.11
N HIS A 85 9.58 5.57 9.26
CA HIS A 85 10.11 4.59 8.32
C HIS A 85 9.08 4.27 7.24
N TRP A 86 9.54 4.07 6.03
CA TRP A 86 8.63 3.70 4.96
C TRP A 86 9.30 2.81 3.91
N GLN A 87 8.47 2.08 3.19
CA GLN A 87 8.91 1.17 2.14
C GLN A 87 7.78 1.05 1.12
N TYR A 88 8.10 0.72 -0.11
CA TYR A 88 7.07 0.38 -1.07
C TYR A 88 7.41 -0.93 -1.79
N GLY A 89 6.40 -1.50 -2.38
CA GLY A 89 6.55 -2.74 -3.12
C GLY A 89 5.36 -3.00 -4.01
N VAL A 90 5.29 -4.22 -4.48
CA VAL A 90 4.23 -4.67 -5.37
C VAL A 90 3.66 -5.98 -4.86
N LYS A 91 2.38 -6.21 -5.12
CA LYS A 91 1.76 -7.50 -4.89
C LYS A 91 1.04 -7.93 -6.16
N ASP A 92 1.38 -9.13 -6.64
CA ASP A 92 0.63 -9.78 -7.70
C ASP A 92 -0.42 -10.70 -7.07
N ASN A 93 -1.52 -10.89 -7.75
CA ASN A 93 -2.61 -11.71 -7.25
C ASN A 93 -2.12 -13.15 -7.02
N GLY A 94 -2.34 -13.64 -5.81
CA GLY A 94 -1.92 -14.98 -5.44
C GLY A 94 -0.47 -15.09 -4.98
N GLN A 95 0.27 -13.97 -4.95
CA GLN A 95 1.66 -13.95 -4.53
C GLN A 95 1.81 -13.20 -3.20
N GLU A 96 2.96 -13.33 -2.59
CA GLU A 96 3.26 -12.57 -1.37
C GLU A 96 3.67 -11.14 -1.70
N LEU A 97 3.65 -10.29 -0.70
CA LEU A 97 4.15 -8.92 -0.85
C LEU A 97 5.62 -8.97 -1.25
N LYS A 98 5.97 -8.16 -2.24
CA LYS A 98 7.33 -8.07 -2.74
C LYS A 98 7.85 -6.64 -2.55
N PRO A 99 8.69 -6.39 -1.56
CA PRO A 99 9.32 -5.08 -1.42
C PRO A 99 10.20 -4.78 -2.63
N LEU A 100 10.12 -3.56 -3.13
CA LEU A 100 10.95 -3.12 -4.24
C LEU A 100 12.13 -2.27 -3.78
N ILE A 101 12.09 -1.80 -2.54
CA ILE A 101 13.19 -1.04 -1.93
C ILE A 101 13.38 -1.51 -0.48
N ALA A 102 14.51 -1.17 0.10
CA ALA A 102 14.73 -1.35 1.53
C ALA A 102 13.97 -0.28 2.32
N TRP A 103 13.77 -0.50 3.61
CA TRP A 103 13.13 0.49 4.46
C TRP A 103 13.96 1.77 4.53
N HIS A 104 13.29 2.89 4.29
CA HIS A 104 13.88 4.20 4.57
C HIS A 104 13.67 4.56 6.02
N ASP A 105 14.66 5.21 6.62
CA ASP A 105 14.57 5.66 8.00
C ASP A 105 13.91 7.03 8.14
N THR A 106 13.73 7.74 7.05
CA THR A 106 13.14 9.06 7.04
C THR A 106 12.44 9.32 5.72
N THR A 107 11.46 10.22 5.73
CA THR A 107 10.78 10.64 4.52
C THR A 107 11.37 11.93 3.96
N HIS A 108 12.43 12.45 4.57
CA HIS A 108 12.94 13.80 4.27
C HIS A 108 14.23 13.83 3.47
N ASP A 109 14.84 12.71 3.14
CA ASP A 109 16.09 12.73 2.39
C ASP A 109 15.85 12.59 0.88
N ALA A 110 16.91 12.84 0.10
CA ALA A 110 16.81 12.77 -1.36
C ALA A 110 16.51 11.36 -1.86
N SER A 111 17.01 10.34 -1.17
CA SER A 111 16.77 8.96 -1.52
C SER A 111 15.31 8.60 -1.42
N SER A 112 14.63 9.05 -0.36
CA SER A 112 13.20 8.83 -0.19
C SER A 112 12.41 9.51 -1.31
N TYR A 113 12.78 10.74 -1.64
CA TYR A 113 12.11 11.48 -2.71
C TYR A 113 12.28 10.77 -4.05
N ASP A 114 13.49 10.29 -4.35
CA ASP A 114 13.76 9.59 -5.60
C ASP A 114 12.94 8.31 -5.70
N ASP A 115 12.86 7.54 -4.64
CA ASP A 115 12.09 6.30 -4.63
C ASP A 115 10.59 6.57 -4.76
N PHE A 116 10.11 7.62 -4.11
CA PHE A 116 8.70 8.01 -4.26
C PHE A 116 8.40 8.39 -5.72
N THR A 117 9.32 9.10 -6.37
CA THR A 117 9.16 9.49 -7.78
C THR A 117 9.14 8.25 -8.67
N CYS A 118 9.98 7.26 -8.39
CA CYS A 118 9.98 6.00 -9.13
C CYS A 118 8.64 5.27 -8.97
N LEU A 119 8.12 5.22 -7.76
CA LEU A 119 6.83 4.58 -7.53
C LEU A 119 5.71 5.30 -8.28
N ALA A 120 5.71 6.63 -8.27
CA ALA A 120 4.71 7.41 -8.98
C ALA A 120 4.75 7.10 -10.48
N ALA A 121 5.93 6.97 -11.06
CA ALA A 121 6.09 6.63 -12.46
C ALA A 121 5.56 5.23 -12.76
N LEU A 122 5.80 4.27 -11.88
CA LEU A 122 5.28 2.91 -12.05
C LEU A 122 3.74 2.91 -12.03
N ILE A 123 3.14 3.70 -11.17
CA ILE A 123 1.69 3.79 -11.07
C ILE A 123 1.11 4.46 -12.32
N GLU A 124 1.77 5.47 -12.86
CA GLU A 124 1.30 6.12 -14.08
C GLU A 124 1.28 5.19 -15.28
N ASP A 125 2.20 4.23 -15.32
CA ASP A 125 2.28 3.27 -16.40
C ASP A 125 1.23 2.16 -16.33
N MET A 126 0.46 2.12 -15.26
CA MET A 126 -0.56 1.06 -15.09
C MET A 126 -1.81 1.28 -15.95
#